data_cae38953952d9aa7ec57475dafe8f4fc
#
_entry.id   cae38953952d9aa7ec57475dafe8f4fc
#
_cell.length_a   1.000
_cell.length_b   1.000
_cell.length_c   1.000
_cell.angle_alpha   90.00
_cell.angle_beta   90.00
_cell.angle_gamma   90.00
#
_symmetry.space_group_name_H-M   'P 1'
#
loop_
_entity.id
_entity.type
_entity.pdbx_description
1 polymer ?
#
loop_
_entity_poly.entity_id
_entity_poly.type
_entity_poly.pdbx_seq_one_letter_code
_entity_poly.pdbx_strand_id
1 'polypeptide(L)'
;MAAKEIIFSTSARNEIAKGLNLLANAVKVTLGPRGRNVVIEKSWGSPTVTKDGVTVAKEVEIENKFQNMGAQMVKEVASKTSDVAGDGTTTATVLAQAIYNEGAKLVAAGLNPMDLKRGIDASVAVIVDEIKKMATPTKGKEDIAQVGTISANGDTEIGEMIAEAMKKVGKEGVITVEEAKTMASELDVVEGMQFDRGYLSPYFVTDSERMQVVLTDAYILTHEKKISNMKELLPVLEQVAKLGKPLMIIAEDIDGEALATLVVNKLRGTLQVAAVKAPGFGDRRKAMLQDIAALTGGEAITEDLGLKLENLTLENLGRAKRITIDKDTTTIIEGAGGKEKIEARVKTIRREVEETTSDYDREKLQERLAKLVGGVAVIKVGAATEVEMKEKKARVEDAMHATRAAVEEGIVPGGGVALIRCIKFLDKLTFEDDRRYGVNIIRRALEEPLRQISGNAGVDGSIVVQKVKEGSGSFGFNAAKLEYEDLVKAGVIDPAKVVRIAIQNAASVAGLMLTTETLIAEKPKKEDKGNGGGHGGHGHDFDD
;
A
#
# COMPACT_ATOMS: atom_id res chain seq x y z
N MET A 1 -9.94 -29.56 -18.44
CA MET A 1 -9.15 -28.31 -18.54
C MET A 1 -9.65 -27.53 -19.76
N ALA A 2 -9.82 -26.22 -19.65
CA ALA A 2 -10.20 -25.40 -20.81
C ALA A 2 -9.06 -25.37 -21.85
N ALA A 3 -9.41 -25.37 -23.13
CA ALA A 3 -8.42 -25.25 -24.20
C ALA A 3 -7.66 -23.91 -24.07
N LYS A 4 -6.36 -23.93 -24.39
CA LYS A 4 -5.51 -22.73 -24.34
C LYS A 4 -5.27 -22.19 -25.75
N GLU A 5 -5.13 -20.89 -25.85
CA GLU A 5 -4.61 -20.18 -27.02
C GLU A 5 -3.19 -19.73 -26.70
N ILE A 6 -2.28 -19.89 -27.66
CA ILE A 6 -0.86 -19.62 -27.47
C ILE A 6 -0.39 -18.72 -28.62
N ILE A 7 0.27 -17.62 -28.25
CA ILE A 7 0.92 -16.73 -29.22
C ILE A 7 2.40 -16.56 -28.88
N PHE A 8 3.22 -16.30 -29.89
CA PHE A 8 4.68 -16.34 -29.79
C PHE A 8 5.32 -15.06 -30.32
N SER A 9 6.57 -14.85 -29.96
CA SER A 9 7.51 -13.90 -30.56
C SER A 9 6.94 -12.47 -30.68
N THR A 10 6.99 -11.90 -31.88
CA THR A 10 6.56 -10.52 -32.14
C THR A 10 5.06 -10.31 -31.85
N SER A 11 4.21 -11.32 -32.14
CA SER A 11 2.78 -11.23 -31.83
C SER A 11 2.52 -11.11 -30.33
N ALA A 12 3.22 -11.92 -29.52
CA ALA A 12 3.11 -11.86 -28.07
C ALA A 12 3.58 -10.50 -27.53
N ARG A 13 4.74 -10.01 -27.98
CA ARG A 13 5.28 -8.70 -27.57
C ARG A 13 4.38 -7.54 -27.97
N ASN A 14 3.77 -7.58 -29.15
CA ASN A 14 2.85 -6.52 -29.59
C ASN A 14 1.58 -6.46 -28.73
N GLU A 15 1.01 -7.60 -28.35
CA GLU A 15 -0.18 -7.61 -27.49
C GLU A 15 0.16 -7.13 -26.06
N ILE A 16 1.31 -7.54 -25.51
CA ILE A 16 1.82 -6.99 -24.24
C ILE A 16 1.95 -5.46 -24.33
N ALA A 17 2.60 -4.95 -25.39
CA ALA A 17 2.81 -3.51 -25.60
C ALA A 17 1.49 -2.74 -25.64
N LYS A 18 0.47 -3.25 -26.31
CA LYS A 18 -0.86 -2.61 -26.37
C LYS A 18 -1.49 -2.50 -24.98
N GLY A 19 -1.51 -3.61 -24.24
CA GLY A 19 -2.09 -3.63 -22.90
C GLY A 19 -1.36 -2.72 -21.92
N LEU A 20 -0.02 -2.78 -21.89
CA LEU A 20 0.82 -1.89 -21.12
C LEU A 20 0.53 -0.42 -21.43
N ASN A 21 0.50 -0.05 -22.72
CA ASN A 21 0.32 1.33 -23.13
C ASN A 21 -1.10 1.84 -22.83
N LEU A 22 -2.13 1.01 -22.95
CA LEU A 22 -3.50 1.39 -22.60
C LEU A 22 -3.58 1.75 -21.11
N LEU A 23 -3.09 0.91 -20.23
CA LEU A 23 -3.10 1.18 -18.79
C LEU A 23 -2.22 2.39 -18.44
N ALA A 24 -0.96 2.41 -18.90
CA ALA A 24 -0.03 3.48 -18.55
C ALA A 24 -0.51 4.85 -19.06
N ASN A 25 -1.15 4.92 -20.24
CA ASN A 25 -1.71 6.16 -20.76
C ASN A 25 -2.90 6.67 -19.93
N ALA A 26 -3.71 5.76 -19.35
CA ALA A 26 -4.78 6.14 -18.43
C ALA A 26 -4.23 6.69 -17.10
N VAL A 27 -3.14 6.09 -16.60
CA VAL A 27 -2.54 6.47 -15.31
C VAL A 27 -1.71 7.76 -15.40
N LYS A 28 -0.84 7.91 -16.42
CA LYS A 28 0.15 8.99 -16.49
C LYS A 28 -0.42 10.42 -16.56
N VAL A 29 -1.70 10.56 -16.95
CA VAL A 29 -2.38 11.86 -16.99
C VAL A 29 -2.56 12.48 -15.61
N THR A 30 -2.47 11.67 -14.55
CA THR A 30 -2.60 12.11 -13.17
C THR A 30 -1.31 12.68 -12.58
N LEU A 31 -0.15 12.48 -13.24
CA LEU A 31 1.17 12.79 -12.68
C LEU A 31 1.43 14.30 -12.56
N GLY A 32 1.92 14.69 -11.38
CA GLY A 32 2.40 16.03 -11.08
C GLY A 32 1.29 17.03 -10.67
N PRO A 33 1.68 18.28 -10.31
CA PRO A 33 0.76 19.26 -9.71
C PRO A 33 -0.34 19.70 -10.68
N ARG A 34 -0.12 19.58 -12.00
CA ARG A 34 -1.11 19.84 -13.05
C ARG A 34 -1.68 18.57 -13.69
N GLY A 35 -1.52 17.43 -13.00
CA GLY A 35 -2.18 16.19 -13.35
C GLY A 35 -3.71 16.33 -13.30
N ARG A 36 -4.41 15.51 -14.11
CA ARG A 36 -5.85 15.57 -14.30
C ARG A 36 -6.55 14.39 -13.61
N ASN A 37 -7.81 14.58 -13.28
CA ASN A 37 -8.65 13.53 -12.77
C ASN A 37 -8.97 12.49 -13.84
N VAL A 38 -9.12 11.24 -13.40
CA VAL A 38 -9.71 10.13 -14.16
C VAL A 38 -11.07 9.82 -13.56
N VAL A 39 -12.07 9.63 -14.41
CA VAL A 39 -13.42 9.24 -14.01
C VAL A 39 -13.59 7.75 -14.29
N ILE A 40 -14.00 7.00 -13.30
CA ILE A 40 -14.14 5.55 -13.33
C ILE A 40 -15.61 5.20 -13.12
N GLU A 41 -16.21 4.46 -14.06
CA GLU A 41 -17.54 3.93 -13.92
C GLU A 41 -17.60 2.88 -12.79
N LYS A 42 -18.67 2.88 -12.03
CA LYS A 42 -18.97 1.83 -11.05
C LYS A 42 -20.23 1.10 -11.45
N SER A 43 -20.28 -0.19 -11.25
CA SER A 43 -21.47 -1.02 -11.53
C SER A 43 -22.69 -0.57 -10.73
N TRP A 44 -22.48 0.04 -9.57
CA TRP A 44 -23.51 0.58 -8.67
C TRP A 44 -22.99 1.88 -8.04
N GLY A 45 -23.87 2.90 -7.96
CA GLY A 45 -23.55 4.18 -7.35
C GLY A 45 -22.99 5.22 -8.33
N SER A 46 -22.39 6.28 -7.78
CA SER A 46 -21.80 7.36 -8.56
C SER A 46 -20.42 6.97 -9.10
N PRO A 47 -20.02 7.50 -10.27
CA PRO A 47 -18.64 7.32 -10.77
C PRO A 47 -17.61 7.79 -9.74
N THR A 48 -16.48 7.10 -9.69
CA THR A 48 -15.34 7.53 -8.87
C THR A 48 -14.49 8.52 -9.66
N VAL A 49 -14.16 9.64 -9.04
CA VAL A 49 -13.23 10.63 -9.60
C VAL A 49 -11.95 10.59 -8.77
N THR A 50 -10.80 10.36 -9.41
CA THR A 50 -9.53 10.20 -8.70
C THR A 50 -8.35 10.72 -9.49
N LYS A 51 -7.28 11.11 -8.77
CA LYS A 51 -5.93 11.34 -9.30
C LYS A 51 -4.94 10.26 -8.86
N ASP A 52 -5.35 9.35 -7.98
CA ASP A 52 -4.48 8.27 -7.52
C ASP A 52 -4.23 7.25 -8.62
N GLY A 53 -2.94 7.06 -8.96
CA GLY A 53 -2.52 6.18 -10.04
C GLY A 53 -2.79 4.70 -9.77
N VAL A 54 -2.72 4.24 -8.51
CA VAL A 54 -2.99 2.83 -8.19
C VAL A 54 -4.48 2.51 -8.31
N THR A 55 -5.35 3.41 -7.89
CA THR A 55 -6.80 3.27 -8.07
C THR A 55 -7.16 3.19 -9.55
N VAL A 56 -6.62 4.09 -10.38
CA VAL A 56 -6.82 4.02 -11.84
C VAL A 56 -6.29 2.71 -12.41
N ALA A 57 -5.09 2.28 -12.03
CA ALA A 57 -4.50 1.06 -12.53
C ALA A 57 -5.32 -0.18 -12.18
N LYS A 58 -5.85 -0.27 -10.96
CA LYS A 58 -6.66 -1.41 -10.48
C LYS A 58 -7.95 -1.59 -11.26
N GLU A 59 -8.57 -0.52 -11.73
CA GLU A 59 -9.84 -0.56 -12.46
C GLU A 59 -9.70 -0.84 -13.96
N VAL A 60 -8.48 -0.73 -14.52
CA VAL A 60 -8.27 -1.04 -15.94
C VAL A 60 -8.33 -2.53 -16.17
N GLU A 61 -9.32 -2.97 -16.96
CA GLU A 61 -9.46 -4.34 -17.46
C GLU A 61 -9.72 -4.30 -18.97
N ILE A 62 -9.06 -5.17 -19.71
CA ILE A 62 -9.07 -5.18 -21.17
C ILE A 62 -9.70 -6.48 -21.65
N GLU A 63 -10.68 -6.41 -22.56
CA GLU A 63 -11.42 -7.55 -23.10
C GLU A 63 -10.49 -8.59 -23.76
N ASN A 64 -9.49 -8.11 -24.52
CA ASN A 64 -8.50 -8.98 -25.12
C ASN A 64 -7.57 -9.55 -24.05
N LYS A 65 -7.61 -10.87 -23.83
CA LYS A 65 -6.87 -11.56 -22.77
C LYS A 65 -5.36 -11.39 -22.85
N PHE A 66 -4.78 -11.33 -24.05
CA PHE A 66 -3.33 -11.13 -24.23
C PHE A 66 -2.91 -9.69 -23.92
N GLN A 67 -3.71 -8.71 -24.35
CA GLN A 67 -3.48 -7.31 -23.96
C GLN A 67 -3.68 -7.13 -22.45
N ASN A 68 -4.70 -7.79 -21.89
CA ASN A 68 -4.94 -7.73 -20.45
C ASN A 68 -3.77 -8.28 -19.63
N MET A 69 -3.06 -9.30 -20.10
CA MET A 69 -1.82 -9.77 -19.44
C MET A 69 -0.77 -8.66 -19.35
N GLY A 70 -0.57 -7.87 -20.41
CA GLY A 70 0.32 -6.71 -20.40
C GLY A 70 -0.12 -5.64 -19.41
N ALA A 71 -1.42 -5.33 -19.36
CA ALA A 71 -2.00 -4.41 -18.40
C ALA A 71 -1.83 -4.91 -16.96
N GLN A 72 -2.11 -6.20 -16.69
CA GLN A 72 -1.98 -6.79 -15.35
C GLN A 72 -0.54 -6.75 -14.82
N MET A 73 0.46 -6.93 -15.67
CA MET A 73 1.87 -6.80 -15.25
C MET A 73 2.20 -5.36 -14.81
N VAL A 74 1.67 -4.35 -15.49
CA VAL A 74 1.87 -2.94 -15.07
C VAL A 74 1.02 -2.60 -13.85
N LYS A 75 -0.17 -3.18 -13.72
CA LYS A 75 -0.98 -3.09 -12.49
C LYS A 75 -0.19 -3.60 -11.27
N GLU A 76 0.58 -4.69 -11.44
CA GLU A 76 1.46 -5.23 -10.40
C GLU A 76 2.57 -4.24 -10.01
N VAL A 77 3.15 -3.48 -10.98
CA VAL A 77 4.12 -2.42 -10.68
C VAL A 77 3.52 -1.36 -9.77
N ALA A 78 2.33 -0.86 -10.11
CA ALA A 78 1.64 0.16 -9.32
C ALA A 78 1.29 -0.36 -7.93
N SER A 79 0.71 -1.58 -7.83
CA SER A 79 0.29 -2.18 -6.57
C SER A 79 1.47 -2.44 -5.63
N LYS A 80 2.57 -3.04 -6.13
CA LYS A 80 3.77 -3.27 -5.31
C LYS A 80 4.45 -1.98 -4.86
N THR A 81 4.41 -0.95 -5.68
CA THR A 81 4.97 0.35 -5.30
C THR A 81 4.13 0.99 -4.19
N SER A 82 2.81 0.92 -4.29
CA SER A 82 1.90 1.32 -3.21
C SER A 82 2.14 0.53 -1.92
N ASP A 83 2.24 -0.80 -2.00
CA ASP A 83 2.44 -1.68 -0.83
C ASP A 83 3.72 -1.37 -0.05
N VAL A 84 4.81 -1.02 -0.73
CA VAL A 84 6.15 -0.86 -0.10
C VAL A 84 6.46 0.59 0.25
N ALA A 85 6.07 1.54 -0.61
CA ALA A 85 6.39 2.95 -0.46
C ALA A 85 5.16 3.83 -0.17
N GLY A 86 3.96 3.32 -0.41
CA GLY A 86 2.68 3.99 -0.20
C GLY A 86 2.38 5.13 -1.17
N ASP A 87 3.33 5.48 -2.04
CA ASP A 87 3.22 6.52 -3.05
C ASP A 87 4.13 6.19 -4.26
N GLY A 88 4.13 7.04 -5.30
CA GLY A 88 4.99 6.90 -6.49
C GLY A 88 4.48 5.89 -7.53
N THR A 89 3.25 5.46 -7.42
CA THR A 89 2.59 4.46 -8.29
C THR A 89 2.53 4.92 -9.75
N THR A 90 2.19 6.19 -9.97
CA THR A 90 2.17 6.80 -11.31
C THR A 90 3.58 6.92 -11.89
N THR A 91 4.57 7.33 -11.11
CA THR A 91 5.98 7.41 -11.53
C THR A 91 6.50 6.03 -11.93
N ALA A 92 6.22 5.00 -11.13
CA ALA A 92 6.61 3.62 -11.43
C ALA A 92 5.97 3.11 -12.74
N THR A 93 4.70 3.43 -12.97
CA THR A 93 3.98 3.08 -14.21
C THR A 93 4.59 3.77 -15.43
N VAL A 94 4.92 5.05 -15.34
CA VAL A 94 5.59 5.82 -16.41
C VAL A 94 6.97 5.25 -16.73
N LEU A 95 7.74 4.92 -15.70
CA LEU A 95 9.07 4.30 -15.86
C LEU A 95 8.96 2.91 -16.51
N ALA A 96 8.01 2.07 -16.07
CA ALA A 96 7.80 0.75 -16.65
C ALA A 96 7.41 0.84 -18.15
N GLN A 97 6.53 1.78 -18.50
CA GLN A 97 6.16 2.06 -19.88
C GLN A 97 7.38 2.47 -20.72
N ALA A 98 8.20 3.37 -20.21
CA ALA A 98 9.38 3.85 -20.91
C ALA A 98 10.41 2.74 -21.12
N ILE A 99 10.74 1.98 -20.06
CA ILE A 99 11.70 0.88 -20.13
C ILE A 99 11.24 -0.16 -21.13
N TYR A 100 9.98 -0.58 -21.06
CA TYR A 100 9.44 -1.59 -21.98
C TYR A 100 9.44 -1.10 -23.43
N ASN A 101 8.92 0.10 -23.70
CA ASN A 101 8.80 0.62 -25.06
C ASN A 101 10.18 0.83 -25.73
N GLU A 102 11.18 1.32 -24.99
CA GLU A 102 12.55 1.46 -25.53
C GLU A 102 13.20 0.09 -25.73
N GLY A 103 13.03 -0.84 -24.76
CA GLY A 103 13.58 -2.20 -24.89
C GLY A 103 12.95 -3.01 -26.01
N ALA A 104 11.63 -2.93 -26.19
CA ALA A 104 10.92 -3.66 -27.24
C ALA A 104 11.39 -3.30 -28.65
N LYS A 105 11.76 -2.03 -28.90
CA LYS A 105 12.36 -1.61 -30.18
C LYS A 105 13.67 -2.33 -30.46
N LEU A 106 14.51 -2.49 -29.44
CA LEU A 106 15.82 -3.14 -29.55
C LEU A 106 15.70 -4.66 -29.69
N VAL A 107 14.75 -5.29 -28.98
CA VAL A 107 14.43 -6.71 -29.18
C VAL A 107 13.90 -6.97 -30.60
N ALA A 108 13.04 -6.07 -31.13
CA ALA A 108 12.58 -6.16 -32.51
C ALA A 108 13.70 -5.97 -33.54
N ALA A 109 14.75 -5.21 -33.20
CA ALA A 109 15.96 -5.05 -34.00
C ALA A 109 16.94 -6.25 -33.88
N GLY A 110 16.61 -7.29 -33.11
CA GLY A 110 17.39 -8.53 -33.01
C GLY A 110 18.40 -8.59 -31.86
N LEU A 111 18.40 -7.61 -30.93
CA LEU A 111 19.26 -7.66 -29.74
C LEU A 111 18.76 -8.72 -28.75
N ASN A 112 19.71 -9.31 -28.00
CA ASN A 112 19.39 -10.33 -27.02
C ASN A 112 18.64 -9.73 -25.79
N PRO A 113 17.36 -10.10 -25.57
CA PRO A 113 16.57 -9.54 -24.48
C PRO A 113 17.14 -9.86 -23.09
N MET A 114 17.87 -10.97 -22.92
CA MET A 114 18.49 -11.34 -21.64
C MET A 114 19.66 -10.43 -21.32
N ASP A 115 20.45 -10.02 -22.33
CA ASP A 115 21.56 -9.10 -22.12
C ASP A 115 21.06 -7.66 -21.90
N LEU A 116 20.00 -7.26 -22.61
CA LEU A 116 19.30 -6.00 -22.32
C LEU A 116 18.84 -5.96 -20.86
N LYS A 117 18.20 -7.04 -20.37
CA LYS A 117 17.76 -7.14 -18.97
C LYS A 117 18.94 -7.04 -17.99
N ARG A 118 20.05 -7.72 -18.23
CA ARG A 118 21.26 -7.62 -17.39
C ARG A 118 21.80 -6.19 -17.33
N GLY A 119 21.78 -5.47 -18.45
CA GLY A 119 22.19 -4.06 -18.51
C GLY A 119 21.22 -3.15 -17.74
N ILE A 120 19.91 -3.41 -17.82
CA ILE A 120 18.87 -2.73 -17.03
C ILE A 120 19.12 -2.97 -15.53
N ASP A 121 19.28 -4.23 -15.10
CA ASP A 121 19.47 -4.59 -13.69
C ASP A 121 20.75 -3.93 -13.11
N ALA A 122 21.85 -3.94 -13.85
CA ALA A 122 23.09 -3.27 -13.45
C ALA A 122 22.91 -1.75 -13.29
N SER A 123 22.17 -1.13 -14.21
CA SER A 123 21.87 0.30 -14.17
C SER A 123 21.04 0.68 -12.96
N VAL A 124 20.01 -0.11 -12.66
CA VAL A 124 19.14 0.12 -11.50
C VAL A 124 19.90 0.03 -10.19
N ALA A 125 20.83 -0.94 -10.06
CA ALA A 125 21.68 -1.04 -8.87
C ALA A 125 22.48 0.25 -8.63
N VAL A 126 23.09 0.81 -9.66
CA VAL A 126 23.84 2.08 -9.58
C VAL A 126 22.92 3.24 -9.19
N ILE A 127 21.72 3.33 -9.82
CA ILE A 127 20.76 4.42 -9.54
C ILE A 127 20.27 4.35 -8.10
N VAL A 128 19.93 3.17 -7.60
CA VAL A 128 19.50 2.95 -6.21
C VAL A 128 20.55 3.43 -5.22
N ASP A 129 21.81 3.10 -5.44
CA ASP A 129 22.90 3.55 -4.58
C ASP A 129 23.11 5.07 -4.64
N GLU A 130 22.98 5.68 -5.81
CA GLU A 130 23.12 7.13 -5.95
C GLU A 130 21.92 7.90 -5.36
N ILE A 131 20.69 7.37 -5.45
CA ILE A 131 19.50 7.94 -4.76
C ILE A 131 19.73 7.92 -3.25
N LYS A 132 20.21 6.81 -2.67
CA LYS A 132 20.53 6.71 -1.24
C LYS A 132 21.59 7.71 -0.80
N LYS A 133 22.65 7.92 -1.62
CA LYS A 133 23.68 8.93 -1.33
C LYS A 133 23.19 10.37 -1.45
N MET A 134 22.22 10.62 -2.34
CA MET A 134 21.62 11.94 -2.55
C MET A 134 20.64 12.29 -1.43
N ALA A 135 20.07 11.28 -0.78
CA ALA A 135 19.06 11.44 0.24
C ALA A 135 19.60 12.25 1.44
N THR A 136 18.82 13.23 1.87
CA THR A 136 19.10 14.02 3.07
C THR A 136 18.02 13.73 4.11
N PRO A 137 18.38 13.48 5.39
CA PRO A 137 17.39 13.28 6.45
C PRO A 137 16.46 14.47 6.58
N THR A 138 15.19 14.21 6.91
CA THR A 138 14.22 15.27 7.22
C THR A 138 14.63 16.05 8.47
N LYS A 139 14.62 17.38 8.41
CA LYS A 139 15.11 18.27 9.47
C LYS A 139 14.04 18.71 10.46
N GLY A 140 12.81 18.24 10.34
CA GLY A 140 11.75 18.56 11.29
C GLY A 140 10.38 18.72 10.67
N LYS A 141 9.51 19.49 11.35
CA LYS A 141 8.10 19.65 10.97
C LYS A 141 7.93 20.23 9.56
N GLU A 142 8.81 21.14 9.14
CA GLU A 142 8.69 21.84 7.87
C GLU A 142 8.88 20.90 6.68
N ASP A 143 9.96 20.10 6.65
CA ASP A 143 10.19 19.12 5.59
C ASP A 143 9.05 18.10 5.50
N ILE A 144 8.54 17.66 6.66
CA ILE A 144 7.41 16.74 6.76
C ILE A 144 6.15 17.36 6.16
N ALA A 145 5.86 18.61 6.49
CA ALA A 145 4.72 19.32 5.93
C ALA A 145 4.85 19.50 4.41
N GLN A 146 6.05 19.81 3.91
CA GLN A 146 6.31 19.94 2.47
C GLN A 146 6.11 18.63 1.72
N VAL A 147 6.64 17.50 2.22
CA VAL A 147 6.40 16.18 1.63
C VAL A 147 4.91 15.86 1.60
N GLY A 148 4.22 16.05 2.73
CA GLY A 148 2.78 15.84 2.81
C GLY A 148 1.99 16.72 1.83
N THR A 149 2.37 17.98 1.69
CA THR A 149 1.76 18.91 0.73
C THR A 149 1.95 18.46 -0.72
N ILE A 150 3.16 18.04 -1.09
CA ILE A 150 3.46 17.57 -2.45
C ILE A 150 2.66 16.30 -2.77
N SER A 151 2.67 15.31 -1.90
CA SER A 151 1.91 14.07 -2.09
C SER A 151 0.39 14.33 -2.08
N ALA A 152 -0.07 15.32 -1.30
CA ALA A 152 -1.46 15.79 -1.31
C ALA A 152 -1.82 16.70 -2.50
N ASN A 153 -1.07 16.69 -3.59
CA ASN A 153 -1.30 17.51 -4.79
C ASN A 153 -1.31 19.04 -4.53
N GLY A 154 -0.51 19.51 -3.58
CA GLY A 154 -0.37 20.93 -3.23
C GLY A 154 -1.30 21.41 -2.12
N ASP A 155 -2.02 20.51 -1.45
CA ASP A 155 -2.87 20.83 -0.32
C ASP A 155 -2.04 21.01 0.97
N THR A 156 -1.79 22.27 1.33
CA THR A 156 -0.97 22.64 2.49
C THR A 156 -1.64 22.29 3.81
N GLU A 157 -2.99 22.30 3.88
CA GLU A 157 -3.73 21.94 5.10
C GLU A 157 -3.47 20.47 5.48
N ILE A 158 -3.51 19.58 4.47
CA ILE A 158 -3.19 18.16 4.66
C ILE A 158 -1.73 17.99 5.10
N GLY A 159 -0.78 18.66 4.45
CA GLY A 159 0.63 18.57 4.81
C GLY A 159 0.92 19.00 6.25
N GLU A 160 0.36 20.13 6.67
CA GLU A 160 0.52 20.63 8.05
C GLU A 160 -0.14 19.71 9.07
N MET A 161 -1.33 19.17 8.78
CA MET A 161 -2.05 18.26 9.67
C MET A 161 -1.25 16.98 9.90
N ILE A 162 -0.65 16.39 8.85
CA ILE A 162 0.21 15.20 8.96
C ILE A 162 1.47 15.52 9.77
N ALA A 163 2.11 16.66 9.50
CA ALA A 163 3.30 17.06 10.24
C ALA A 163 3.01 17.31 11.73
N GLU A 164 1.83 17.84 12.07
CA GLU A 164 1.39 17.99 13.44
C GLU A 164 1.07 16.65 14.09
N ALA A 165 0.40 15.75 13.38
CA ALA A 165 0.15 14.39 13.82
C ALA A 165 1.46 13.68 14.18
N MET A 166 2.44 13.68 13.26
CA MET A 166 3.77 13.07 13.50
C MET A 166 4.52 13.70 14.67
N LYS A 167 4.38 15.02 14.86
CA LYS A 167 4.99 15.69 16.02
C LYS A 167 4.39 15.21 17.35
N LYS A 168 3.05 14.96 17.36
CA LYS A 168 2.33 14.53 18.59
C LYS A 168 2.63 13.08 18.95
N VAL A 169 2.63 12.18 17.97
CA VAL A 169 2.82 10.74 18.21
C VAL A 169 4.28 10.28 18.10
N GLY A 170 5.17 11.11 17.54
CA GLY A 170 6.58 10.77 17.32
C GLY A 170 6.83 9.91 16.10
N LYS A 171 8.10 9.56 15.85
CA LYS A 171 8.53 8.80 14.65
C LYS A 171 7.95 7.39 14.59
N GLU A 172 7.81 6.75 15.73
CA GLU A 172 7.26 5.39 15.90
C GLU A 172 5.74 5.39 16.10
N GLY A 173 5.14 6.57 16.18
CA GLY A 173 3.71 6.73 16.40
C GLY A 173 2.87 6.39 15.20
N VAL A 174 1.63 6.01 15.45
CA VAL A 174 0.68 5.59 14.43
C VAL A 174 -0.23 6.75 14.04
N ILE A 175 -0.42 6.93 12.74
CA ILE A 175 -1.41 7.87 12.19
C ILE A 175 -2.43 7.06 11.41
N THR A 176 -3.70 7.29 11.64
CA THR A 176 -4.82 6.68 10.92
C THR A 176 -5.71 7.75 10.32
N VAL A 177 -6.42 7.40 9.26
CA VAL A 177 -7.33 8.32 8.56
C VAL A 177 -8.74 7.78 8.65
N GLU A 178 -9.66 8.61 9.15
CA GLU A 178 -11.07 8.27 9.28
C GLU A 178 -11.95 9.31 8.57
N GLU A 179 -13.20 8.96 8.35
CA GLU A 179 -14.20 9.88 7.83
C GLU A 179 -14.80 10.71 8.98
N ALA A 180 -14.80 12.03 8.84
CA ALA A 180 -15.48 12.90 9.77
C ALA A 180 -16.99 12.88 9.52
N LYS A 181 -17.76 13.19 10.55
CA LYS A 181 -19.19 13.45 10.42
C LYS A 181 -19.49 14.91 10.07
N THR A 182 -18.46 15.74 10.08
CA THR A 182 -18.49 17.19 9.83
C THR A 182 -17.81 17.52 8.49
N MET A 183 -18.04 18.73 8.00
CA MET A 183 -17.36 19.21 6.78
C MET A 183 -15.89 19.58 7.03
N ALA A 184 -15.51 19.87 8.27
CA ALA A 184 -14.14 20.22 8.64
C ALA A 184 -13.30 18.96 8.91
N SER A 185 -12.04 19.00 8.52
CA SER A 185 -11.08 17.97 8.90
C SER A 185 -10.48 18.28 10.28
N GLU A 186 -10.27 17.27 11.11
CA GLU A 186 -9.81 17.41 12.50
C GLU A 186 -8.70 16.40 12.79
N LEU A 187 -7.81 16.74 13.72
CA LEU A 187 -6.75 15.88 14.22
C LEU A 187 -6.96 15.58 15.70
N ASP A 188 -7.28 14.34 16.01
CA ASP A 188 -7.35 13.83 17.38
C ASP A 188 -6.15 12.95 17.70
N VAL A 189 -5.73 12.95 18.97
CA VAL A 189 -4.75 11.98 19.49
C VAL A 189 -5.43 11.18 20.57
N VAL A 190 -5.47 9.88 20.38
CA VAL A 190 -6.19 8.95 21.24
C VAL A 190 -5.27 7.83 21.73
N GLU A 191 -5.66 7.17 22.81
CA GLU A 191 -4.96 5.98 23.28
C GLU A 191 -5.12 4.84 22.29
N GLY A 192 -4.01 4.21 21.93
CA GLY A 192 -4.01 3.14 20.93
C GLY A 192 -2.61 2.63 20.64
N MET A 193 -2.52 1.56 19.87
CA MET A 193 -1.24 1.02 19.42
C MET A 193 -1.39 0.24 18.12
N GLN A 194 -0.26 0.08 17.41
CA GLN A 194 -0.14 -0.79 16.25
C GLN A 194 0.94 -1.84 16.46
N PHE A 195 0.72 -3.03 15.91
CA PHE A 195 1.73 -4.09 15.89
C PHE A 195 1.72 -4.84 14.55
N ASP A 196 2.87 -5.43 14.20
CA ASP A 196 3.13 -6.05 12.91
C ASP A 196 2.59 -7.49 12.85
N ARG A 197 1.29 -7.63 12.80
CA ARG A 197 0.57 -8.89 12.55
C ARG A 197 -0.75 -8.57 11.86
N GLY A 198 -0.96 -9.13 10.69
CA GLY A 198 -2.20 -9.03 9.94
C GLY A 198 -3.18 -10.16 10.23
N TYR A 199 -4.30 -10.16 9.53
CA TYR A 199 -5.34 -11.19 9.69
C TYR A 199 -4.84 -12.58 9.27
N LEU A 200 -5.29 -13.62 9.99
CA LEU A 200 -4.96 -15.01 9.69
C LEU A 200 -5.64 -15.56 8.44
N SER A 201 -6.70 -14.92 7.99
CA SER A 201 -7.44 -15.34 6.80
C SER A 201 -8.04 -14.14 6.08
N PRO A 202 -7.91 -14.04 4.73
CA PRO A 202 -8.58 -13.01 3.94
C PRO A 202 -10.10 -13.03 4.06
N TYR A 203 -10.67 -14.15 4.46
CA TYR A 203 -12.12 -14.28 4.66
C TYR A 203 -12.64 -13.46 5.84
N PHE A 204 -11.77 -12.94 6.72
CA PHE A 204 -12.16 -11.99 7.77
C PHE A 204 -12.39 -10.58 7.25
N VAL A 205 -11.91 -10.22 6.06
CA VAL A 205 -12.02 -8.90 5.46
C VAL A 205 -13.47 -8.40 5.46
N THR A 206 -13.66 -7.17 5.90
CA THR A 206 -14.96 -6.46 5.92
C THR A 206 -15.01 -5.33 4.89
N ASP A 207 -13.86 -4.75 4.54
CA ASP A 207 -13.67 -3.75 3.49
C ASP A 207 -12.84 -4.37 2.37
N SER A 208 -13.52 -4.84 1.32
CA SER A 208 -12.89 -5.52 0.19
C SER A 208 -12.12 -4.57 -0.73
N GLU A 209 -12.46 -3.29 -0.77
CA GLU A 209 -11.73 -2.30 -1.57
C GLU A 209 -10.31 -2.08 -1.02
N ARG A 210 -10.17 -2.07 0.30
CA ARG A 210 -8.91 -1.86 1.01
C ARG A 210 -8.27 -3.16 1.50
N MET A 211 -8.95 -4.28 1.33
CA MET A 211 -8.52 -5.57 1.89
C MET A 211 -8.24 -5.48 3.40
N GLN A 212 -9.13 -4.83 4.14
CA GLN A 212 -9.01 -4.60 5.57
C GLN A 212 -10.19 -5.20 6.35
N VAL A 213 -9.92 -5.60 7.59
CA VAL A 213 -10.94 -5.88 8.60
C VAL A 213 -11.11 -4.62 9.44
N VAL A 214 -12.35 -4.14 9.55
CA VAL A 214 -12.71 -3.02 10.43
C VAL A 214 -13.74 -3.53 11.43
N LEU A 215 -13.42 -3.48 12.72
CA LEU A 215 -14.29 -3.84 13.82
C LEU A 215 -14.56 -2.61 14.67
N THR A 216 -15.83 -2.32 14.95
CA THR A 216 -16.25 -1.15 15.75
C THR A 216 -16.86 -1.62 17.07
N ASP A 217 -16.48 -1.00 18.19
CA ASP A 217 -16.89 -1.38 19.56
C ASP A 217 -16.63 -2.86 19.86
N ALA A 218 -15.41 -3.31 19.55
CA ALA A 218 -15.04 -4.70 19.56
C ALA A 218 -14.51 -5.17 20.92
N TYR A 219 -14.79 -6.44 21.26
CA TYR A 219 -14.10 -7.15 22.30
C TYR A 219 -12.77 -7.71 21.79
N ILE A 220 -11.81 -7.88 22.70
CA ILE A 220 -10.45 -8.36 22.39
C ILE A 220 -10.09 -9.49 23.35
N LEU A 221 -9.84 -10.67 22.81
CA LEU A 221 -9.27 -11.80 23.54
C LEU A 221 -7.77 -11.86 23.26
N THR A 222 -6.95 -11.81 24.32
CA THR A 222 -5.49 -11.99 24.23
C THR A 222 -5.09 -13.29 24.91
N HIS A 223 -4.47 -14.22 24.17
CA HIS A 223 -4.07 -15.53 24.64
C HIS A 223 -2.63 -15.87 24.26
N GLU A 224 -1.84 -16.39 25.20
CA GLU A 224 -0.41 -16.64 24.93
C GLU A 224 -0.14 -17.89 24.10
N LYS A 225 -1.05 -18.87 24.13
CA LYS A 225 -0.89 -20.15 23.45
C LYS A 225 -1.63 -20.21 22.11
N LYS A 226 -1.31 -21.25 21.37
CA LYS A 226 -2.01 -21.63 20.14
C LYS A 226 -3.41 -22.16 20.46
N ILE A 227 -4.38 -21.79 19.63
CA ILE A 227 -5.77 -22.24 19.70
C ILE A 227 -6.08 -23.10 18.48
N SER A 228 -6.27 -24.41 18.67
CA SER A 228 -6.61 -25.35 17.61
C SER A 228 -7.98 -25.99 17.82
N ASN A 229 -8.43 -26.04 19.08
CA ASN A 229 -9.68 -26.70 19.49
C ASN A 229 -10.78 -25.66 19.68
N MET A 230 -11.85 -25.80 18.89
CA MET A 230 -12.98 -24.86 18.94
C MET A 230 -13.75 -24.91 20.27
N LYS A 231 -13.76 -26.06 20.95
CA LYS A 231 -14.50 -26.24 22.20
C LYS A 231 -14.04 -25.29 23.30
N GLU A 232 -12.75 -24.96 23.32
CA GLU A 232 -12.18 -24.05 24.32
C GLU A 232 -12.66 -22.59 24.14
N LEU A 233 -12.93 -22.19 22.89
CA LEU A 233 -13.42 -20.85 22.56
C LEU A 233 -14.95 -20.70 22.66
N LEU A 234 -15.69 -21.81 22.60
CA LEU A 234 -17.14 -21.80 22.47
C LEU A 234 -17.84 -20.93 23.53
N PRO A 235 -17.49 -21.00 24.83
CA PRO A 235 -18.15 -20.22 25.87
C PRO A 235 -17.98 -18.69 25.66
N VAL A 236 -16.81 -18.24 25.21
CA VAL A 236 -16.54 -16.83 24.93
C VAL A 236 -17.30 -16.37 23.68
N LEU A 237 -17.28 -17.20 22.62
CA LEU A 237 -17.96 -16.88 21.37
C LEU A 237 -19.48 -16.76 21.56
N GLU A 238 -20.09 -17.63 22.34
CA GLU A 238 -21.52 -17.55 22.66
C GLU A 238 -21.89 -16.28 23.43
N GLN A 239 -21.05 -15.89 24.40
CA GLN A 239 -21.29 -14.65 25.16
C GLN A 239 -21.22 -13.42 24.25
N VAL A 240 -20.19 -13.33 23.37
CA VAL A 240 -20.01 -12.19 22.46
C VAL A 240 -21.09 -12.18 21.38
N ALA A 241 -21.45 -13.34 20.83
CA ALA A 241 -22.50 -13.48 19.81
C ALA A 241 -23.87 -13.01 20.34
N LYS A 242 -24.21 -13.35 21.59
CA LYS A 242 -25.46 -12.87 22.25
C LYS A 242 -25.53 -11.35 22.35
N LEU A 243 -24.39 -10.69 22.45
CA LEU A 243 -24.33 -9.21 22.49
C LEU A 243 -24.36 -8.57 21.10
N GLY A 244 -24.18 -9.37 20.03
CA GLY A 244 -24.07 -8.85 18.66
C GLY A 244 -22.85 -7.95 18.44
N LYS A 245 -21.79 -8.08 19.27
CA LYS A 245 -20.57 -7.27 19.18
C LYS A 245 -19.46 -8.02 18.44
N PRO A 246 -18.56 -7.28 17.76
CA PRO A 246 -17.39 -7.90 17.15
C PRO A 246 -16.40 -8.43 18.18
N LEU A 247 -15.66 -9.48 17.78
CA LEU A 247 -14.57 -10.05 18.57
C LEU A 247 -13.29 -10.11 17.76
N MET A 248 -12.20 -9.58 18.32
CA MET A 248 -10.85 -9.83 17.84
C MET A 248 -10.15 -10.83 18.74
N ILE A 249 -9.52 -11.85 18.15
CA ILE A 249 -8.74 -12.85 18.87
C ILE A 249 -7.26 -12.68 18.53
N ILE A 250 -6.43 -12.48 19.56
CA ILE A 250 -4.98 -12.40 19.46
C ILE A 250 -4.41 -13.61 20.19
N ALA A 251 -3.81 -14.55 19.47
CA ALA A 251 -3.21 -15.74 20.05
C ALA A 251 -1.86 -16.06 19.41
N GLU A 252 -1.05 -16.93 20.02
CA GLU A 252 0.20 -17.39 19.38
C GLU A 252 -0.02 -17.82 17.94
N ASP A 253 -1.02 -18.64 17.72
CA ASP A 253 -1.56 -19.04 16.42
C ASP A 253 -3.01 -19.50 16.58
N ILE A 254 -3.78 -19.47 15.50
CA ILE A 254 -5.11 -20.09 15.45
C ILE A 254 -5.18 -20.89 14.17
N ASP A 255 -5.38 -22.20 14.27
CA ASP A 255 -5.40 -23.06 13.10
C ASP A 255 -6.46 -24.17 13.18
N GLY A 256 -6.40 -25.10 12.25
CA GLY A 256 -7.24 -26.31 12.21
C GLY A 256 -8.74 -25.99 12.28
N GLU A 257 -9.42 -26.73 13.17
CA GLU A 257 -10.88 -26.62 13.37
C GLU A 257 -11.29 -25.24 13.88
N ALA A 258 -10.49 -24.64 14.77
CA ALA A 258 -10.79 -23.34 15.35
C ALA A 258 -10.85 -22.24 14.26
N LEU A 259 -9.81 -22.12 13.43
CA LEU A 259 -9.78 -21.14 12.35
C LEU A 259 -10.90 -21.35 11.33
N ALA A 260 -11.11 -22.62 10.90
CA ALA A 260 -12.14 -22.94 9.92
C ALA A 260 -13.54 -22.56 10.44
N THR A 261 -13.83 -22.85 11.70
CA THR A 261 -15.12 -22.53 12.32
C THR A 261 -15.33 -21.03 12.47
N LEU A 262 -14.31 -20.26 12.86
CA LEU A 262 -14.39 -18.80 12.92
C LEU A 262 -14.70 -18.20 11.54
N VAL A 263 -14.01 -18.66 10.49
CA VAL A 263 -14.24 -18.23 9.11
C VAL A 263 -15.66 -18.56 8.65
N VAL A 264 -16.14 -19.79 8.87
CA VAL A 264 -17.50 -20.20 8.48
C VAL A 264 -18.56 -19.36 9.17
N ASN A 265 -18.44 -19.13 10.48
CA ASN A 265 -19.39 -18.31 11.23
C ASN A 265 -19.38 -16.84 10.80
N LYS A 266 -18.21 -16.29 10.47
CA LYS A 266 -18.10 -14.95 9.90
C LYS A 266 -18.78 -14.86 8.54
N LEU A 267 -18.55 -15.81 7.64
CA LEU A 267 -19.18 -15.85 6.31
C LEU A 267 -20.69 -16.02 6.37
N ARG A 268 -21.21 -16.76 7.36
CA ARG A 268 -22.65 -16.89 7.63
C ARG A 268 -23.26 -15.66 8.28
N GLY A 269 -22.47 -14.67 8.69
CA GLY A 269 -22.95 -13.49 9.40
C GLY A 269 -23.41 -13.74 10.84
N THR A 270 -23.17 -14.93 11.38
CA THR A 270 -23.55 -15.29 12.76
C THR A 270 -22.60 -14.72 13.80
N LEU A 271 -21.36 -14.42 13.41
CA LEU A 271 -20.34 -13.84 14.28
C LEU A 271 -19.49 -12.83 13.51
N GLN A 272 -19.32 -11.64 14.07
CA GLN A 272 -18.36 -10.66 13.57
C GLN A 272 -17.04 -10.91 14.28
N VAL A 273 -16.11 -11.60 13.62
CA VAL A 273 -14.85 -12.01 14.23
C VAL A 273 -13.67 -11.83 13.29
N ALA A 274 -12.52 -11.53 13.87
CA ALA A 274 -11.22 -11.60 13.21
C ALA A 274 -10.18 -12.21 14.14
N ALA A 275 -9.16 -12.82 13.55
CA ALA A 275 -8.10 -13.47 14.29
C ALA A 275 -6.74 -13.06 13.72
N VAL A 276 -5.79 -12.79 14.63
CA VAL A 276 -4.42 -12.41 14.31
C VAL A 276 -3.42 -13.15 15.19
N LYS A 277 -2.19 -13.29 14.72
CA LYS A 277 -1.11 -13.82 15.56
C LYS A 277 -0.66 -12.78 16.58
N ALA A 278 -0.33 -13.25 17.78
CA ALA A 278 0.28 -12.39 18.79
C ALA A 278 1.66 -11.87 18.33
N PRO A 279 1.97 -10.61 18.57
CA PRO A 279 3.27 -10.06 18.24
C PRO A 279 4.37 -10.59 19.17
N GLY A 280 5.60 -10.70 18.65
CA GLY A 280 6.75 -11.19 19.40
C GLY A 280 6.82 -12.71 19.54
N PHE A 281 7.81 -13.19 20.29
CA PHE A 281 8.09 -14.61 20.55
C PHE A 281 8.49 -14.79 22.02
N GLY A 282 8.17 -15.95 22.62
CA GLY A 282 8.55 -16.28 24.00
C GLY A 282 8.08 -15.21 25.00
N ASP A 283 8.95 -14.81 25.91
CA ASP A 283 8.63 -13.82 26.96
C ASP A 283 8.25 -12.44 26.42
N ARG A 284 8.77 -12.05 25.25
CA ARG A 284 8.36 -10.82 24.58
C ARG A 284 6.91 -10.87 24.14
N ARG A 285 6.42 -12.04 23.67
CA ARG A 285 5.01 -12.22 23.33
C ARG A 285 4.13 -12.00 24.55
N LYS A 286 4.48 -12.63 25.69
CA LYS A 286 3.76 -12.41 26.96
C LYS A 286 3.72 -10.94 27.33
N ALA A 287 4.86 -10.27 27.27
CA ALA A 287 4.97 -8.85 27.59
C ALA A 287 4.11 -7.97 26.67
N MET A 288 4.10 -8.23 25.36
CA MET A 288 3.28 -7.48 24.42
C MET A 288 1.78 -7.76 24.57
N LEU A 289 1.37 -9.00 24.88
CA LEU A 289 -0.01 -9.31 25.23
C LEU A 289 -0.47 -8.56 26.49
N GLN A 290 0.40 -8.42 27.50
CA GLN A 290 0.12 -7.64 28.69
C GLN A 290 0.01 -6.13 28.38
N ASP A 291 0.82 -5.61 27.44
CA ASP A 291 0.73 -4.22 27.00
C ASP A 291 -0.61 -3.95 26.29
N ILE A 292 -1.04 -4.89 25.42
CA ILE A 292 -2.35 -4.83 24.74
C ILE A 292 -3.50 -4.94 25.76
N ALA A 293 -3.39 -5.85 26.72
CA ALA A 293 -4.40 -6.02 27.76
C ALA A 293 -4.53 -4.75 28.63
N ALA A 294 -3.40 -4.13 29.02
CA ALA A 294 -3.41 -2.87 29.76
C ALA A 294 -4.08 -1.73 28.97
N LEU A 295 -3.77 -1.62 27.67
CA LEU A 295 -4.36 -0.64 26.76
C LEU A 295 -5.87 -0.82 26.58
N THR A 296 -6.34 -2.07 26.51
CA THR A 296 -7.72 -2.39 26.16
C THR A 296 -8.61 -2.67 27.38
N GLY A 297 -8.01 -2.69 28.58
CA GLY A 297 -8.72 -2.91 29.85
C GLY A 297 -9.08 -4.39 30.12
N GLY A 298 -8.54 -5.33 29.34
CA GLY A 298 -8.71 -6.77 29.55
C GLY A 298 -7.58 -7.40 30.35
N GLU A 299 -7.50 -8.73 30.25
CA GLU A 299 -6.45 -9.54 30.85
C GLU A 299 -5.71 -10.35 29.78
N ALA A 300 -4.38 -10.42 29.87
CA ALA A 300 -3.59 -11.31 29.03
C ALA A 300 -3.71 -12.74 29.59
N ILE A 301 -4.39 -13.62 28.84
CA ILE A 301 -4.62 -14.99 29.29
C ILE A 301 -3.35 -15.79 29.11
N THR A 302 -2.59 -15.93 30.19
CA THR A 302 -1.31 -16.62 30.27
C THR A 302 -1.40 -17.80 31.23
N GLU A 303 -0.48 -18.78 31.08
CA GLU A 303 -0.41 -19.91 31.99
C GLU A 303 -0.20 -19.49 33.47
N ASP A 304 0.57 -18.43 33.66
CA ASP A 304 0.91 -17.93 34.99
C ASP A 304 -0.32 -17.46 35.78
N LEU A 305 -1.39 -17.06 35.10
CA LEU A 305 -2.66 -16.66 35.73
C LEU A 305 -3.58 -17.86 36.04
N GLY A 306 -3.28 -19.04 35.51
CA GLY A 306 -4.10 -20.23 35.70
C GLY A 306 -5.50 -20.18 35.06
N LEU A 307 -5.77 -19.14 34.25
CA LEU A 307 -7.04 -18.96 33.55
C LEU A 307 -7.10 -19.84 32.30
N LYS A 308 -8.19 -20.58 32.19
CA LYS A 308 -8.48 -21.40 31.01
C LYS A 308 -9.50 -20.67 30.12
N LEU A 309 -9.36 -20.83 28.80
CA LEU A 309 -10.28 -20.21 27.82
C LEU A 309 -11.76 -20.58 28.10
N GLU A 310 -12.02 -21.79 28.56
CA GLU A 310 -13.36 -22.28 28.88
C GLU A 310 -14.06 -21.52 30.01
N ASN A 311 -13.29 -20.86 30.89
CA ASN A 311 -13.80 -20.18 32.08
C ASN A 311 -13.82 -18.66 31.95
N LEU A 312 -13.52 -18.13 30.76
CA LEU A 312 -13.49 -16.70 30.55
C LEU A 312 -14.88 -16.09 30.53
N THR A 313 -14.94 -14.91 31.09
CA THR A 313 -16.12 -14.03 31.04
C THR A 313 -15.81 -12.78 30.21
N LEU A 314 -16.83 -12.00 29.90
CA LEU A 314 -16.67 -10.73 29.18
C LEU A 314 -15.78 -9.72 29.92
N GLU A 315 -15.64 -9.83 31.25
CA GLU A 315 -14.80 -8.97 32.07
C GLU A 315 -13.31 -9.20 31.85
N ASN A 316 -12.92 -10.42 31.42
CA ASN A 316 -11.52 -10.72 31.09
C ASN A 316 -11.14 -10.20 29.70
N LEU A 317 -12.13 -9.86 28.84
CA LEU A 317 -11.89 -9.37 27.50
C LEU A 317 -11.57 -7.87 27.51
N GLY A 318 -10.56 -7.48 26.74
CA GLY A 318 -10.32 -6.10 26.42
C GLY A 318 -11.41 -5.53 25.51
N ARG A 319 -11.47 -4.20 25.39
CA ARG A 319 -12.36 -3.49 24.46
C ARG A 319 -11.62 -2.36 23.76
N ALA A 320 -12.05 -2.09 22.53
CA ALA A 320 -11.61 -0.91 21.81
C ALA A 320 -12.76 -0.37 20.95
N LYS A 321 -12.77 0.93 20.75
CA LYS A 321 -13.77 1.59 19.90
C LYS A 321 -13.63 1.19 18.45
N ARG A 322 -12.39 1.05 17.97
CA ARG A 322 -12.11 0.63 16.60
C ARG A 322 -10.84 -0.22 16.52
N ILE A 323 -10.90 -1.24 15.67
CA ILE A 323 -9.75 -2.07 15.32
C ILE A 323 -9.70 -2.16 13.81
N THR A 324 -8.53 -1.90 13.24
CA THR A 324 -8.27 -2.07 11.80
C THR A 324 -7.15 -3.06 11.61
N ILE A 325 -7.38 -4.09 10.77
CA ILE A 325 -6.40 -5.14 10.50
C ILE A 325 -6.23 -5.24 8.99
N ASP A 326 -5.02 -5.08 8.50
CA ASP A 326 -4.65 -5.38 7.13
C ASP A 326 -3.88 -6.71 7.03
N LYS A 327 -3.24 -6.98 5.89
CA LYS A 327 -2.47 -8.22 5.69
C LYS A 327 -1.22 -8.31 6.57
N ASP A 328 -0.69 -7.19 7.04
CA ASP A 328 0.60 -7.08 7.71
C ASP A 328 0.51 -6.52 9.13
N THR A 329 -0.48 -5.66 9.41
CA THR A 329 -0.58 -4.90 10.66
C THR A 329 -1.96 -4.95 11.31
N THR A 330 -1.97 -4.72 12.62
CA THR A 330 -3.17 -4.54 13.42
C THR A 330 -3.06 -3.26 14.23
N THR A 331 -4.05 -2.36 14.08
CA THR A 331 -4.16 -1.09 14.79
C THR A 331 -5.36 -1.10 15.72
N ILE A 332 -5.14 -0.83 17.00
CA ILE A 332 -6.16 -0.68 18.04
C ILE A 332 -6.29 0.81 18.35
N ILE A 333 -7.50 1.34 18.28
CA ILE A 333 -7.81 2.77 18.45
C ILE A 333 -8.82 2.93 19.58
N GLU A 334 -8.57 3.85 20.51
CA GLU A 334 -9.37 4.10 21.69
C GLU A 334 -9.64 2.81 22.49
N GLY A 335 -8.56 2.21 23.03
CA GLY A 335 -8.66 1.10 23.97
C GLY A 335 -9.34 1.54 25.27
N ALA A 336 -10.14 0.65 25.87
CA ALA A 336 -10.90 0.93 27.09
C ALA A 336 -10.06 0.79 28.39
N GLY A 337 -8.73 0.68 28.28
CA GLY A 337 -7.84 0.61 29.44
C GLY A 337 -7.84 1.89 30.27
N GLY A 338 -7.86 1.73 31.58
CA GLY A 338 -7.77 2.89 32.49
C GLY A 338 -6.37 3.53 32.44
N LYS A 339 -6.31 4.86 32.41
CA LYS A 339 -5.04 5.62 32.39
C LYS A 339 -4.05 5.18 33.46
N GLU A 340 -4.52 4.89 34.66
CA GLU A 340 -3.67 4.42 35.76
C GLU A 340 -2.96 3.11 35.45
N LYS A 341 -3.65 2.15 34.81
CA LYS A 341 -3.08 0.86 34.39
C LYS A 341 -2.04 1.05 33.28
N ILE A 342 -2.34 1.92 32.32
CA ILE A 342 -1.41 2.24 31.21
C ILE A 342 -0.16 2.93 31.78
N GLU A 343 -0.32 3.93 32.65
CA GLU A 343 0.81 4.63 33.28
C GLU A 343 1.66 3.71 34.16
N ALA A 344 1.03 2.81 34.90
CA ALA A 344 1.74 1.82 35.71
C ALA A 344 2.57 0.88 34.79
N ARG A 345 1.99 0.45 33.65
CA ARG A 345 2.71 -0.36 32.68
C ARG A 345 3.90 0.39 32.05
N VAL A 346 3.69 1.65 31.67
CA VAL A 346 4.75 2.54 31.16
C VAL A 346 5.89 2.68 32.17
N LYS A 347 5.59 2.88 33.45
CA LYS A 347 6.61 2.95 34.51
C LYS A 347 7.40 1.66 34.63
N THR A 348 6.74 0.51 34.54
CA THR A 348 7.41 -0.81 34.55
C THR A 348 8.39 -0.93 33.39
N ILE A 349 7.96 -0.64 32.15
CA ILE A 349 8.83 -0.73 30.98
C ILE A 349 10.00 0.26 31.07
N ARG A 350 9.79 1.48 31.55
CA ARG A 350 10.89 2.45 31.76
C ARG A 350 11.95 1.92 32.73
N ARG A 351 11.55 1.29 33.82
CA ARG A 351 12.47 0.66 34.75
C ARG A 351 13.23 -0.50 34.09
N GLU A 352 12.56 -1.35 33.32
CA GLU A 352 13.19 -2.43 32.55
C GLU A 352 14.24 -1.87 31.56
N VAL A 353 13.99 -0.72 30.91
CA VAL A 353 14.94 -0.02 30.02
C VAL A 353 16.20 0.43 30.78
N GLU A 354 16.04 0.91 32.02
CA GLU A 354 17.14 1.38 32.86
C GLU A 354 17.96 0.21 33.43
N GLU A 355 17.31 -0.88 33.80
CA GLU A 355 17.93 -2.05 34.43
C GLU A 355 18.62 -3.00 33.44
N THR A 356 18.21 -3.02 32.17
CA THR A 356 18.80 -3.94 31.17
C THR A 356 20.22 -3.58 30.82
N THR A 357 21.09 -4.58 30.78
CA THR A 357 22.50 -4.47 30.33
C THR A 357 22.68 -4.78 28.85
N SER A 358 21.66 -5.32 28.17
CA SER A 358 21.68 -5.67 26.76
C SER A 358 21.20 -4.49 25.91
N ASP A 359 22.04 -4.01 25.00
CA ASP A 359 21.67 -2.92 24.08
C ASP A 359 20.50 -3.31 23.18
N TYR A 360 20.47 -4.58 22.73
CA TYR A 360 19.37 -5.12 21.93
C TYR A 360 18.04 -5.15 22.72
N ASP A 361 18.05 -5.59 23.97
CA ASP A 361 16.84 -5.62 24.78
C ASP A 361 16.39 -4.19 25.14
N ARG A 362 17.34 -3.29 25.38
CA ARG A 362 17.06 -1.87 25.58
C ARG A 362 16.33 -1.27 24.38
N GLU A 363 16.79 -1.52 23.16
CA GLU A 363 16.15 -1.06 21.94
C GLU A 363 14.71 -1.60 21.84
N LYS A 364 14.50 -2.89 22.07
CA LYS A 364 13.17 -3.53 22.01
C LYS A 364 12.21 -3.06 23.12
N LEU A 365 12.73 -2.76 24.29
CA LEU A 365 11.95 -2.14 25.36
C LEU A 365 11.55 -0.70 25.03
N GLN A 366 12.46 0.06 24.40
CA GLN A 366 12.17 1.41 23.92
C GLN A 366 11.11 1.43 22.82
N GLU A 367 11.16 0.48 21.87
CA GLU A 367 10.10 0.30 20.86
C GLU A 367 8.74 0.03 21.52
N ARG A 368 8.67 -0.86 22.51
CA ARG A 368 7.43 -1.15 23.24
C ARG A 368 6.91 0.08 23.98
N LEU A 369 7.82 0.79 24.65
CA LEU A 369 7.49 2.03 25.35
C LEU A 369 6.91 3.08 24.40
N ALA A 370 7.55 3.29 23.24
CA ALA A 370 7.11 4.24 22.24
C ALA A 370 5.71 3.91 21.71
N LYS A 371 5.43 2.62 21.42
CA LYS A 371 4.11 2.15 20.97
C LYS A 371 3.00 2.38 22.01
N LEU A 372 3.32 2.25 23.29
CA LEU A 372 2.33 2.42 24.38
C LEU A 372 2.10 3.89 24.73
N VAL A 373 3.16 4.73 24.68
CA VAL A 373 3.11 6.16 25.06
C VAL A 373 2.67 7.04 23.89
N GLY A 374 3.05 6.67 22.66
CA GLY A 374 2.81 7.51 21.47
C GLY A 374 1.33 7.66 21.11
N GLY A 375 0.50 6.70 21.46
CA GLY A 375 -0.90 6.69 21.07
C GLY A 375 -1.10 6.56 19.55
N VAL A 376 -2.30 6.90 19.11
CA VAL A 376 -2.69 6.95 17.69
C VAL A 376 -3.21 8.33 17.35
N ALA A 377 -2.61 8.98 16.35
CA ALA A 377 -3.16 10.20 15.77
C ALA A 377 -4.24 9.81 14.75
N VAL A 378 -5.45 10.30 14.93
CA VAL A 378 -6.59 10.05 14.05
C VAL A 378 -6.88 11.32 13.26
N ILE A 379 -6.59 11.29 11.96
CA ILE A 379 -6.98 12.36 11.04
C ILE A 379 -8.39 12.06 10.56
N LYS A 380 -9.35 12.86 10.99
CA LYS A 380 -10.75 12.79 10.55
C LYS A 380 -10.92 13.71 9.36
N VAL A 381 -11.19 13.16 8.20
CA VAL A 381 -11.33 13.90 6.94
C VAL A 381 -12.78 14.34 6.77
N GLY A 382 -13.01 15.65 6.62
CA GLY A 382 -14.31 16.25 6.36
C GLY A 382 -14.46 16.69 4.90
N ALA A 383 -15.66 16.51 4.33
CA ALA A 383 -16.02 16.99 3.00
C ALA A 383 -17.54 17.20 2.87
N ALA A 384 -17.97 17.92 1.81
CA ALA A 384 -19.37 18.20 1.57
C ALA A 384 -20.16 17.03 0.97
N THR A 385 -19.48 16.16 0.21
CA THR A 385 -20.09 15.01 -0.46
C THR A 385 -19.29 13.73 -0.19
N GLU A 386 -19.95 12.58 -0.31
CA GLU A 386 -19.30 11.27 -0.14
C GLU A 386 -18.16 11.04 -1.17
N VAL A 387 -18.36 11.49 -2.40
CA VAL A 387 -17.33 11.37 -3.46
C VAL A 387 -16.08 12.17 -3.12
N GLU A 388 -16.26 13.43 -2.69
CA GLU A 388 -15.17 14.30 -2.24
C GLU A 388 -14.49 13.74 -0.99
N MET A 389 -15.26 13.20 -0.05
CA MET A 389 -14.76 12.57 1.17
C MET A 389 -13.80 11.42 0.85
N LYS A 390 -14.20 10.51 -0.03
CA LYS A 390 -13.39 9.37 -0.45
C LYS A 390 -12.10 9.81 -1.17
N GLU A 391 -12.21 10.82 -2.04
CA GLU A 391 -11.05 11.38 -2.74
C GLU A 391 -10.07 12.04 -1.76
N LYS A 392 -10.58 12.91 -0.88
CA LYS A 392 -9.75 13.62 0.11
C LYS A 392 -9.09 12.64 1.10
N LYS A 393 -9.81 11.61 1.52
CA LYS A 393 -9.30 10.56 2.39
C LYS A 393 -8.14 9.78 1.74
N ALA A 394 -8.31 9.34 0.50
CA ALA A 394 -7.24 8.66 -0.25
C ALA A 394 -5.99 9.55 -0.36
N ARG A 395 -6.16 10.83 -0.67
CA ARG A 395 -5.08 11.81 -0.76
C ARG A 395 -4.35 12.04 0.56
N VAL A 396 -5.08 12.05 1.69
CA VAL A 396 -4.46 12.11 3.04
C VAL A 396 -3.69 10.83 3.34
N GLU A 397 -4.22 9.66 2.98
CA GLU A 397 -3.53 8.37 3.15
C GLU A 397 -2.22 8.31 2.35
N ASP A 398 -2.23 8.72 1.08
CA ASP A 398 -1.02 8.80 0.24
C ASP A 398 0.02 9.76 0.84
N ALA A 399 -0.41 10.94 1.25
CA ALA A 399 0.46 11.93 1.87
C ALA A 399 1.06 11.44 3.20
N MET A 400 0.31 10.70 3.99
CA MET A 400 0.79 10.06 5.22
C MET A 400 1.87 9.01 4.93
N HIS A 401 1.65 8.15 3.93
CA HIS A 401 2.62 7.13 3.54
C HIS A 401 3.90 7.75 2.98
N ALA A 402 3.79 8.75 2.09
CA ALA A 402 4.93 9.49 1.56
C ALA A 402 5.74 10.15 2.67
N THR A 403 5.06 10.74 3.66
CA THR A 403 5.72 11.40 4.79
C THR A 403 6.47 10.38 5.66
N ARG A 404 5.89 9.21 5.91
CA ARG A 404 6.58 8.11 6.62
C ARG A 404 7.82 7.64 5.84
N ALA A 405 7.70 7.45 4.53
CA ALA A 405 8.82 7.08 3.66
C ALA A 405 9.95 8.12 3.69
N ALA A 406 9.62 9.43 3.78
CA ALA A 406 10.61 10.49 3.91
C ALA A 406 11.33 10.48 5.27
N VAL A 407 10.63 10.14 6.34
CA VAL A 407 11.26 9.99 7.68
C VAL A 407 12.19 8.79 7.73
N GLU A 408 11.83 7.70 7.03
CA GLU A 408 12.63 6.45 6.99
C GLU A 408 13.92 6.59 6.18
N GLU A 409 13.86 7.12 4.96
CA GLU A 409 15.02 7.13 4.03
C GLU A 409 15.47 8.54 3.62
N GLY A 410 14.86 9.60 4.15
CA GLY A 410 15.17 10.97 3.79
C GLY A 410 14.48 11.44 2.50
N ILE A 411 14.87 12.63 2.06
CA ILE A 411 14.30 13.34 0.92
C ILE A 411 15.34 13.61 -0.16
N VAL A 412 14.86 13.71 -1.40
CA VAL A 412 15.63 14.07 -2.59
C VAL A 412 14.93 15.21 -3.35
N PRO A 413 15.60 15.93 -4.29
CA PRO A 413 14.92 16.89 -5.15
C PRO A 413 13.78 16.22 -5.91
N GLY A 414 12.57 16.81 -5.84
CA GLY A 414 11.37 16.28 -6.45
C GLY A 414 11.23 16.56 -7.94
N GLY A 415 10.01 16.36 -8.46
CA GLY A 415 9.69 16.68 -9.86
C GLY A 415 10.48 15.89 -10.91
N GLY A 416 11.01 14.71 -10.55
CA GLY A 416 11.82 13.87 -11.42
C GLY A 416 13.31 14.28 -11.51
N VAL A 417 13.72 15.33 -10.81
CA VAL A 417 15.11 15.85 -10.86
C VAL A 417 16.11 14.84 -10.30
N ALA A 418 15.79 14.15 -9.20
CA ALA A 418 16.66 13.13 -8.62
C ALA A 418 17.05 12.06 -9.66
N LEU A 419 16.09 11.58 -10.46
CA LEU A 419 16.34 10.61 -11.53
C LEU A 419 17.23 11.17 -12.63
N ILE A 420 17.02 12.43 -13.04
CA ILE A 420 17.87 13.11 -14.03
C ILE A 420 19.33 13.23 -13.53
N ARG A 421 19.52 13.52 -12.23
CA ARG A 421 20.87 13.61 -11.63
C ARG A 421 21.60 12.26 -11.58
N CYS A 422 20.84 11.15 -11.55
CA CYS A 422 21.42 9.80 -11.59
C CYS A 422 21.98 9.41 -12.96
N ILE A 423 21.55 10.05 -14.06
CA ILE A 423 21.94 9.68 -15.43
C ILE A 423 23.45 9.65 -15.63
N LYS A 424 24.18 10.66 -15.10
CA LYS A 424 25.64 10.77 -15.24
C LYS A 424 26.40 9.58 -14.61
N PHE A 425 25.84 8.92 -13.63
CA PHE A 425 26.51 7.81 -12.96
C PHE A 425 26.45 6.51 -13.77
N LEU A 426 25.54 6.44 -14.76
CA LEU A 426 25.47 5.33 -15.72
C LEU A 426 26.69 5.28 -16.64
N ASP A 427 27.47 6.37 -16.78
CA ASP A 427 28.69 6.40 -17.57
C ASP A 427 29.80 5.52 -16.97
N LYS A 428 29.66 5.12 -15.69
CA LYS A 428 30.55 4.16 -15.02
C LYS A 428 30.36 2.72 -15.52
N LEU A 429 29.23 2.43 -16.14
CA LEU A 429 28.88 1.11 -16.65
C LEU A 429 29.37 0.97 -18.10
N THR A 430 30.53 0.33 -18.28
CA THR A 430 31.11 0.07 -19.57
C THR A 430 30.96 -1.40 -19.93
N PHE A 431 30.12 -1.70 -20.91
CA PHE A 431 29.90 -3.05 -21.45
C PHE A 431 30.25 -3.05 -22.93
N GLU A 432 30.93 -4.11 -23.40
CA GLU A 432 31.26 -4.30 -24.83
C GLU A 432 30.14 -5.01 -25.60
N ASP A 433 29.28 -5.74 -24.89
CA ASP A 433 28.16 -6.51 -25.44
C ASP A 433 26.80 -5.75 -25.38
N ASP A 434 25.70 -6.45 -25.66
CA ASP A 434 24.35 -5.90 -25.71
C ASP A 434 23.85 -5.30 -24.39
N ARG A 435 24.50 -5.58 -23.26
CA ARG A 435 24.19 -4.94 -21.97
C ARG A 435 24.31 -3.42 -22.02
N ARG A 436 25.19 -2.85 -22.87
CA ARG A 436 25.29 -1.39 -23.09
C ARG A 436 23.98 -0.76 -23.55
N TYR A 437 23.19 -1.47 -24.31
CA TYR A 437 21.89 -0.99 -24.76
C TYR A 437 20.86 -1.03 -23.62
N GLY A 438 20.95 -2.00 -22.70
CA GLY A 438 20.18 -2.01 -21.46
C GLY A 438 20.43 -0.76 -20.61
N VAL A 439 21.69 -0.31 -20.52
CA VAL A 439 22.06 0.95 -19.85
C VAL A 439 21.39 2.15 -20.56
N ASN A 440 21.40 2.18 -21.89
CA ASN A 440 20.78 3.27 -22.66
C ASN A 440 19.25 3.30 -22.52
N ILE A 441 18.59 2.14 -22.40
CA ILE A 441 17.15 2.06 -22.08
C ILE A 441 16.86 2.81 -20.78
N ILE A 442 17.60 2.50 -19.72
CA ILE A 442 17.41 3.17 -18.41
C ILE A 442 17.75 4.65 -18.50
N ARG A 443 18.87 5.02 -19.16
CA ARG A 443 19.23 6.44 -19.38
C ARG A 443 18.08 7.24 -19.98
N ARG A 444 17.38 6.66 -20.95
CA ARG A 444 16.23 7.30 -21.60
C ARG A 444 15.00 7.31 -20.71
N ALA A 445 14.73 6.19 -20.00
CA ALA A 445 13.58 6.05 -19.13
C ALA A 445 13.59 7.02 -17.94
N LEU A 446 14.78 7.36 -17.39
CA LEU A 446 14.92 8.29 -16.27
C LEU A 446 14.44 9.73 -16.60
N GLU A 447 14.31 10.07 -17.88
CA GLU A 447 13.79 11.37 -18.31
C GLU A 447 12.27 11.45 -18.29
N GLU A 448 11.59 10.30 -18.40
CA GLU A 448 10.15 10.27 -18.67
C GLU A 448 9.29 10.84 -17.53
N PRO A 449 9.57 10.66 -16.24
CA PRO A 449 8.78 11.30 -15.20
C PRO A 449 8.76 12.83 -15.32
N LEU A 450 9.93 13.47 -15.48
CA LEU A 450 10.00 14.91 -15.68
C LEU A 450 9.32 15.35 -16.99
N ARG A 451 9.51 14.58 -18.06
CA ARG A 451 8.87 14.82 -19.36
C ARG A 451 7.36 14.77 -19.25
N GLN A 452 6.82 13.78 -18.54
CA GLN A 452 5.38 13.65 -18.34
C GLN A 452 4.81 14.77 -17.46
N ILE A 453 5.49 15.11 -16.35
CA ILE A 453 5.09 16.24 -15.48
C ILE A 453 5.01 17.54 -16.28
N SER A 454 6.02 17.80 -17.11
CA SER A 454 6.07 18.99 -17.98
C SER A 454 4.96 18.98 -19.03
N GLY A 455 4.73 17.84 -19.67
CA GLY A 455 3.65 17.66 -20.66
C GLY A 455 2.26 17.87 -20.05
N ASN A 456 2.01 17.36 -18.85
CA ASN A 456 0.77 17.59 -18.12
C ASN A 456 0.59 19.07 -17.73
N ALA A 457 1.69 19.78 -17.56
CA ALA A 457 1.70 21.23 -17.31
C ALA A 457 1.55 22.09 -18.59
N GLY A 458 1.50 21.46 -19.78
CA GLY A 458 1.37 22.16 -21.06
C GLY A 458 2.68 22.71 -21.62
N VAL A 459 3.83 22.21 -21.15
CA VAL A 459 5.16 22.61 -21.59
C VAL A 459 5.87 21.46 -22.30
N ASP A 460 6.66 21.75 -23.34
CA ASP A 460 7.44 20.72 -24.03
C ASP A 460 8.46 20.06 -23.08
N GLY A 461 8.22 18.78 -22.79
CA GLY A 461 9.05 18.01 -21.88
C GLY A 461 10.49 17.83 -22.38
N SER A 462 10.76 17.88 -23.68
CA SER A 462 12.11 17.75 -24.23
C SER A 462 12.97 18.96 -23.89
N ILE A 463 12.39 20.15 -24.01
CA ILE A 463 13.05 21.41 -23.66
C ILE A 463 13.34 21.47 -22.16
N VAL A 464 12.33 21.08 -21.35
CA VAL A 464 12.47 21.08 -19.89
C VAL A 464 13.57 20.11 -19.44
N VAL A 465 13.55 18.87 -19.95
CA VAL A 465 14.57 17.86 -19.61
C VAL A 465 15.97 18.35 -19.98
N GLN A 466 16.15 18.91 -21.18
CA GLN A 466 17.44 19.42 -21.60
C GLN A 466 17.94 20.52 -20.64
N LYS A 467 17.11 21.49 -20.33
CA LYS A 467 17.48 22.61 -19.44
C LYS A 467 17.79 22.13 -18.00
N VAL A 468 17.04 21.14 -17.50
CA VAL A 468 17.32 20.55 -16.18
C VAL A 468 18.62 19.75 -16.19
N LYS A 469 18.96 19.05 -17.28
CA LYS A 469 20.24 18.33 -17.42
C LYS A 469 21.45 19.28 -17.39
N GLU A 470 21.34 20.46 -17.97
CA GLU A 470 22.39 21.49 -17.97
C GLU A 470 22.62 22.06 -16.56
N GLY A 471 21.61 21.99 -15.69
CA GLY A 471 21.70 22.42 -14.30
C GLY A 471 22.36 21.39 -13.38
N SER A 472 22.58 21.78 -12.13
CA SER A 472 23.20 20.93 -11.09
C SER A 472 22.40 20.95 -9.78
N GLY A 473 22.71 20.01 -8.87
CA GLY A 473 22.06 19.94 -7.55
C GLY A 473 20.54 19.81 -7.65
N SER A 474 19.84 20.64 -6.90
CA SER A 474 18.37 20.69 -6.83
C SER A 474 17.70 21.61 -7.88
N PHE A 475 18.47 22.21 -8.80
CA PHE A 475 17.90 23.00 -9.88
C PHE A 475 16.97 22.16 -10.75
N GLY A 476 15.73 22.61 -10.92
CA GLY A 476 14.71 21.86 -11.67
C GLY A 476 13.58 22.75 -12.15
N PHE A 477 12.55 22.13 -12.72
CA PHE A 477 11.35 22.77 -13.21
C PHE A 477 10.19 22.61 -12.23
N ASN A 478 9.73 23.71 -11.65
CA ASN A 478 8.53 23.74 -10.84
C ASN A 478 7.29 23.81 -11.73
N ALA A 479 6.65 22.69 -11.97
CA ALA A 479 5.50 22.61 -12.87
C ALA A 479 4.23 23.31 -12.33
N ALA A 480 4.15 23.56 -11.02
CA ALA A 480 3.04 24.34 -10.46
C ALA A 480 3.14 25.82 -10.84
N LYS A 481 4.35 26.39 -10.76
CA LYS A 481 4.64 27.81 -11.09
C LYS A 481 5.04 28.04 -12.54
N LEU A 482 5.45 26.98 -13.27
CA LEU A 482 6.06 27.02 -14.61
C LEU A 482 7.41 27.75 -14.64
N GLU A 483 8.20 27.62 -13.58
CA GLU A 483 9.47 28.30 -13.39
C GLU A 483 10.62 27.33 -13.15
N TYR A 484 11.84 27.74 -13.40
CA TYR A 484 13.07 27.02 -13.09
C TYR A 484 13.68 27.59 -11.81
N GLU A 485 13.82 26.78 -10.79
CA GLU A 485 14.33 27.20 -9.49
C GLU A 485 15.03 26.04 -8.74
N ASP A 486 15.58 26.33 -7.58
CA ASP A 486 16.05 25.31 -6.63
C ASP A 486 14.83 24.63 -5.99
N LEU A 487 14.53 23.41 -6.42
CA LEU A 487 13.32 22.69 -6.01
C LEU A 487 13.32 22.35 -4.52
N VAL A 488 14.47 22.09 -3.90
CA VAL A 488 14.53 21.81 -2.46
C VAL A 488 14.16 23.07 -1.66
N LYS A 489 14.69 24.24 -2.06
CA LYS A 489 14.31 25.51 -1.42
C LYS A 489 12.86 25.89 -1.68
N ALA A 490 12.32 25.50 -2.84
CA ALA A 490 10.92 25.73 -3.19
C ALA A 490 9.94 24.74 -2.51
N GLY A 491 10.46 23.78 -1.73
CA GLY A 491 9.65 22.75 -1.07
C GLY A 491 9.19 21.62 -1.99
N VAL A 492 9.70 21.54 -3.23
CA VAL A 492 9.37 20.45 -4.18
C VAL A 492 10.37 19.33 -3.97
N ILE A 493 10.01 18.42 -3.08
CA ILE A 493 10.86 17.32 -2.59
C ILE A 493 10.10 15.99 -2.64
N ASP A 494 10.80 14.91 -2.94
CA ASP A 494 10.24 13.55 -2.97
C ASP A 494 10.92 12.67 -1.90
N PRO A 495 10.22 11.72 -1.29
CA PRO A 495 10.85 10.71 -0.43
C PRO A 495 11.81 9.85 -1.24
N ALA A 496 13.03 9.65 -0.75
CA ALA A 496 14.05 8.82 -1.42
C ALA A 496 13.56 7.38 -1.62
N LYS A 497 12.86 6.82 -0.64
CA LYS A 497 12.26 5.48 -0.69
C LYS A 497 11.27 5.36 -1.85
N VAL A 498 10.41 6.35 -2.05
CA VAL A 498 9.40 6.36 -3.12
C VAL A 498 10.08 6.33 -4.49
N VAL A 499 11.04 7.21 -4.73
CA VAL A 499 11.77 7.29 -6.02
C VAL A 499 12.54 5.99 -6.29
N ARG A 500 13.21 5.44 -5.27
CA ARG A 500 13.98 4.21 -5.35
C ARG A 500 13.09 2.99 -5.67
N ILE A 501 12.00 2.81 -4.95
CA ILE A 501 11.07 1.69 -5.17
C ILE A 501 10.40 1.80 -6.53
N ALA A 502 10.03 3.00 -6.98
CA ALA A 502 9.42 3.20 -8.29
C ALA A 502 10.32 2.68 -9.42
N ILE A 503 11.60 3.03 -9.45
CA ILE A 503 12.52 2.54 -10.50
C ILE A 503 12.81 1.04 -10.37
N GLN A 504 12.95 0.51 -9.15
CA GLN A 504 13.19 -0.91 -8.91
C GLN A 504 12.02 -1.78 -9.42
N ASN A 505 10.79 -1.45 -9.05
CA ASN A 505 9.60 -2.21 -9.46
C ASN A 505 9.35 -2.07 -10.96
N ALA A 506 9.49 -0.85 -11.51
CA ALA A 506 9.36 -0.61 -12.94
C ALA A 506 10.32 -1.45 -13.76
N ALA A 507 11.61 -1.45 -13.42
CA ALA A 507 12.64 -2.20 -14.13
C ALA A 507 12.49 -3.72 -13.97
N SER A 508 12.12 -4.18 -12.77
CA SER A 508 11.90 -5.61 -12.50
C SER A 508 10.83 -6.17 -13.44
N VAL A 509 9.64 -5.55 -13.47
CA VAL A 509 8.52 -6.05 -14.27
C VAL A 509 8.74 -5.81 -15.77
N ALA A 510 9.20 -4.61 -16.17
CA ALA A 510 9.49 -4.33 -17.57
C ALA A 510 10.58 -5.26 -18.14
N GLY A 511 11.60 -5.60 -17.33
CA GLY A 511 12.63 -6.57 -17.71
C GLY A 511 12.08 -7.97 -17.93
N LEU A 512 11.13 -8.43 -17.11
CA LEU A 512 10.43 -9.71 -17.32
C LEU A 512 9.59 -9.68 -18.61
N MET A 513 8.87 -8.58 -18.83
CA MET A 513 8.06 -8.42 -20.05
C MET A 513 8.93 -8.41 -21.33
N LEU A 514 10.12 -7.80 -21.29
CA LEU A 514 11.06 -7.78 -22.41
C LEU A 514 11.59 -9.17 -22.77
N THR A 515 11.78 -10.03 -21.77
CA THR A 515 12.28 -11.40 -21.94
C THR A 515 11.16 -12.41 -22.25
N THR A 516 9.90 -11.97 -22.29
CA THR A 516 8.75 -12.84 -22.58
C THR A 516 8.69 -13.15 -24.08
N GLU A 517 8.59 -14.44 -24.39
CA GLU A 517 8.52 -14.95 -25.77
C GLU A 517 7.15 -15.55 -26.11
N THR A 518 6.41 -16.01 -25.09
CA THR A 518 5.15 -16.74 -25.30
C THR A 518 4.09 -16.27 -24.32
N LEU A 519 2.87 -16.09 -24.82
CA LEU A 519 1.67 -15.85 -24.00
C LEU A 519 0.69 -17.01 -24.14
N ILE A 520 0.13 -17.45 -23.01
CA ILE A 520 -0.82 -18.57 -22.95
C ILE A 520 -2.09 -18.08 -22.26
N ALA A 521 -3.20 -18.03 -22.98
CA ALA A 521 -4.51 -17.63 -22.47
C ALA A 521 -5.54 -18.75 -22.59
N GLU A 522 -6.60 -18.72 -21.80
CA GLU A 522 -7.75 -19.59 -21.97
C GLU A 522 -8.57 -19.18 -23.19
N LYS A 523 -8.94 -20.15 -24.06
CA LYS A 523 -9.89 -19.85 -25.12
C LYS A 523 -11.24 -19.45 -24.53
N PRO A 524 -11.91 -18.43 -25.10
CA PRO A 524 -13.29 -18.14 -24.74
C PRO A 524 -14.15 -19.39 -24.89
N LYS A 525 -14.99 -19.71 -23.93
CA LYS A 525 -16.02 -20.72 -24.14
C LYS A 525 -16.91 -20.20 -25.26
N LYS A 526 -17.05 -20.99 -26.37
CA LYS A 526 -18.11 -20.70 -27.32
C LYS A 526 -19.42 -20.79 -26.56
N GLU A 527 -20.17 -19.71 -26.53
CA GLU A 527 -21.56 -19.79 -26.15
C GLU A 527 -22.22 -20.72 -27.20
N ASP A 528 -22.67 -21.89 -26.76
CA ASP A 528 -23.60 -22.68 -27.51
C ASP A 528 -24.84 -21.81 -27.71
N LYS A 529 -24.94 -21.19 -28.89
CA LYS A 529 -26.21 -20.65 -29.36
C LYS A 529 -27.11 -21.86 -29.50
N GLY A 530 -27.87 -22.13 -28.42
CA GLY A 530 -28.89 -23.13 -28.36
C GLY A 530 -29.79 -22.96 -29.57
N ASN A 531 -29.70 -23.91 -30.49
CA ASN A 531 -30.57 -24.03 -31.62
C ASN A 531 -31.99 -24.24 -31.08
N GLY A 532 -32.76 -23.16 -31.02
CA GLY A 532 -34.18 -23.20 -30.70
C GLY A 532 -34.92 -23.98 -31.77
N GLY A 533 -34.83 -25.30 -31.69
CA GLY A 533 -35.67 -26.21 -32.48
C GLY A 533 -37.12 -26.05 -32.04
N GLY A 534 -37.93 -25.46 -32.91
CA GLY A 534 -39.36 -25.39 -32.71
C GLY A 534 -39.97 -26.78 -32.55
N HIS A 535 -40.64 -27.03 -31.44
CA HIS A 535 -41.62 -28.10 -31.34
C HIS A 535 -42.98 -27.55 -31.78
N GLY A 536 -43.38 -28.07 -32.94
CA GLY A 536 -44.72 -27.89 -33.47
C GLY A 536 -45.80 -28.37 -32.49
N GLY A 537 -46.84 -27.56 -32.34
CA GLY A 537 -48.02 -27.89 -31.58
C GLY A 537 -48.74 -29.11 -32.14
N HIS A 538 -49.05 -30.07 -31.29
CA HIS A 538 -50.13 -31.02 -31.49
C HIS A 538 -51.35 -30.48 -30.78
N GLY A 539 -52.34 -30.05 -31.61
CA GLY A 539 -53.69 -29.84 -31.14
C GLY A 539 -54.29 -31.16 -30.70
N HIS A 540 -54.86 -31.19 -29.53
CA HIS A 540 -55.85 -32.20 -29.15
C HIS A 540 -57.22 -31.51 -29.16
N ASP A 541 -58.04 -31.91 -30.16
CA ASP A 541 -59.49 -31.76 -30.14
C ASP A 541 -60.03 -32.59 -28.96
N PHE A 542 -60.85 -32.01 -28.14
CA PHE A 542 -61.80 -32.70 -27.29
C PHE A 542 -63.19 -32.35 -27.76
N ASP A 543 -63.83 -33.29 -28.42
CA ASP A 543 -65.29 -33.40 -28.47
C ASP A 543 -65.77 -34.15 -27.25
N ASP A 544 -66.93 -33.68 -26.72
CA ASP A 544 -67.85 -34.08 -25.67
C ASP A 544 -67.64 -33.47 -24.28
#